data_0c21a43d2352a70f0263f69e35d5fa67
#
_entry.id   0c21a43d2352a70f0263f69e35d5fa67
#
_cell.length_a   1.000
_cell.length_b   1.000
_cell.length_c   1.000
_cell.angle_alpha   90.00
_cell.angle_beta   90.00
_cell.angle_gamma   90.00
#
_symmetry.space_group_name_H-M   'P 1'
#
loop_
_entity.id
_entity.type
_entity.pdbx_description
1 polymer ?
#
loop_
_entity_poly.entity_id
_entity_poly.type
_entity_poly.pdbx_seq_one_letter_code
_entity_poly.pdbx_strand_id
1 'polypeptide(L)'
;MDLLNDLNEAQRKAVEYIDGPSLVIAGAGSGKTRVLTYKIAYLLQQGMKPWSIMALTFTNKAAKEMRERINRLVGGDLAAHLYMGTFHSIFSRILRAEADHIGFNNNFTIYDESDSRSLLKAIIKEKGFDDKTYK
;
A
#
# COMPACT_ATOMS: atom_id res chain seq x y z
N MET A 1 9.06 27.00 -3.50
CA MET A 1 9.87 26.12 -4.39
C MET A 1 8.88 25.34 -5.22
N ASP A 2 8.95 25.46 -6.55
CA ASP A 2 8.00 24.74 -7.41
C ASP A 2 8.41 23.26 -7.44
N LEU A 3 7.58 22.43 -6.83
CA LEU A 3 7.77 20.98 -6.70
C LEU A 3 8.04 20.30 -8.06
N LEU A 4 7.51 20.86 -9.14
CA LEU A 4 7.53 20.24 -10.46
C LEU A 4 8.81 20.53 -11.26
N ASN A 5 9.63 21.48 -10.84
CA ASN A 5 10.85 21.85 -11.54
C ASN A 5 11.92 20.75 -11.59
N ASP A 6 11.84 19.80 -10.66
CA ASP A 6 12.75 18.67 -10.61
C ASP A 6 12.33 17.49 -11.52
N LEU A 7 11.23 17.63 -12.25
CA LEU A 7 10.66 16.56 -13.07
C LEU A 7 10.88 16.85 -14.57
N ASN A 8 11.15 15.79 -15.34
CA ASN A 8 11.10 15.92 -16.79
C ASN A 8 9.63 16.05 -17.25
N GLU A 9 9.42 16.40 -18.51
CA GLU A 9 8.10 16.69 -19.07
C GLU A 9 7.12 15.49 -18.92
N ALA A 10 7.56 14.27 -19.18
CA ALA A 10 6.72 13.09 -19.06
C ALA A 10 6.34 12.80 -17.59
N GLN A 11 7.29 12.95 -16.68
CA GLN A 11 7.05 12.81 -15.24
C GLN A 11 6.10 13.89 -14.74
N ARG A 12 6.28 15.14 -15.17
CA ARG A 12 5.42 16.26 -14.81
C ARG A 12 3.99 16.01 -15.26
N LYS A 13 3.76 15.63 -16.52
CA LYS A 13 2.42 15.28 -17.01
C LYS A 13 1.76 14.19 -16.18
N ALA A 14 2.51 13.15 -15.79
CA ALA A 14 1.98 12.07 -14.95
C ALA A 14 1.63 12.53 -13.53
N VAL A 15 2.37 13.49 -12.97
CA VAL A 15 2.11 14.06 -11.64
C VAL A 15 0.90 15.00 -11.67
N GLU A 16 0.80 15.87 -12.66
CA GLU A 16 -0.29 16.87 -12.78
C GLU A 16 -1.64 16.26 -13.15
N TYR A 17 -1.66 15.10 -13.81
CA TYR A 17 -2.93 14.45 -14.19
C TYR A 17 -3.62 13.85 -12.95
N ILE A 18 -4.72 14.48 -12.50
CA ILE A 18 -5.48 14.07 -11.29
C ILE A 18 -6.97 13.80 -11.54
N ASP A 19 -7.46 14.02 -12.77
CA ASP A 19 -8.89 14.00 -13.10
C ASP A 19 -9.45 12.59 -13.36
N GLY A 20 -8.65 11.53 -13.20
CA GLY A 20 -9.12 10.15 -13.42
C GLY A 20 -8.05 9.09 -13.29
N PRO A 21 -8.39 7.84 -13.61
CA PRO A 21 -7.45 6.73 -13.59
C PRO A 21 -6.29 6.96 -14.55
N SER A 22 -5.07 6.66 -14.12
CA SER A 22 -3.88 6.76 -14.96
C SER A 22 -2.96 5.57 -14.77
N LEU A 23 -2.38 5.10 -15.86
CA LEU A 23 -1.35 4.05 -15.88
C LEU A 23 -0.03 4.64 -16.36
N VAL A 24 1.00 4.57 -15.52
CA VAL A 24 2.35 5.01 -15.88
C VAL A 24 3.21 3.80 -16.17
N ILE A 25 3.58 3.63 -17.45
CA ILE A 25 4.48 2.57 -17.91
C ILE A 25 5.87 3.17 -18.02
N ALA A 26 6.83 2.57 -17.30
CA ALA A 26 8.19 3.09 -17.24
C ALA A 26 9.19 1.97 -16.94
N GLY A 27 10.34 1.99 -17.60
CA GLY A 27 11.42 1.03 -17.41
C GLY A 27 12.10 1.12 -16.04
N ALA A 28 12.97 0.18 -15.74
CA ALA A 28 13.80 0.25 -14.54
C ALA A 28 14.68 1.52 -14.59
N GLY A 29 14.86 2.19 -13.45
CA GLY A 29 15.66 3.42 -13.36
C GLY A 29 15.01 4.69 -13.92
N SER A 30 13.83 4.62 -14.56
CA SER A 30 13.14 5.77 -15.16
C SER A 30 12.51 6.75 -14.15
N GLY A 31 12.60 6.46 -12.86
CA GLY A 31 12.05 7.32 -11.82
C GLY A 31 10.59 7.09 -11.46
N LYS A 32 10.02 5.89 -11.70
CA LYS A 32 8.62 5.56 -11.31
C LYS A 32 8.28 5.95 -9.87
N THR A 33 9.14 5.60 -8.92
CA THR A 33 8.95 5.96 -7.51
C THR A 33 8.99 7.48 -7.31
N ARG A 34 9.80 8.20 -8.11
CA ARG A 34 9.83 9.66 -8.08
C ARG A 34 8.50 10.24 -8.52
N VAL A 35 7.94 9.79 -9.64
CA VAL A 35 6.61 10.22 -10.11
C VAL A 35 5.55 10.01 -9.01
N LEU A 36 5.54 8.83 -8.38
CA LEU A 36 4.55 8.53 -7.34
C LEU A 36 4.71 9.43 -6.10
N THR A 37 5.93 9.62 -5.61
CA THR A 37 6.19 10.50 -4.46
C THR A 37 5.85 11.96 -4.73
N TYR A 38 6.20 12.45 -5.92
CA TYR A 38 5.87 13.81 -6.34
C TYR A 38 4.37 14.00 -6.58
N LYS A 39 3.67 13.00 -7.13
CA LYS A 39 2.22 13.04 -7.25
C LYS A 39 1.53 13.18 -5.90
N ILE A 40 1.93 12.40 -4.90
CA ILE A 40 1.37 12.49 -3.55
C ILE A 40 1.66 13.88 -2.94
N ALA A 41 2.90 14.35 -3.06
CA ALA A 41 3.26 15.69 -2.59
C ALA A 41 2.47 16.79 -3.29
N TYR A 42 2.26 16.68 -4.60
CA TYR A 42 1.43 17.59 -5.38
C TYR A 42 -0.03 17.59 -4.92
N LEU A 43 -0.65 16.43 -4.73
CA LEU A 43 -2.01 16.30 -4.21
C LEU A 43 -2.17 16.98 -2.84
N LEU A 44 -1.20 16.81 -1.94
CA LEU A 44 -1.18 17.47 -0.63
C LEU A 44 -1.08 18.99 -0.77
N GLN A 45 -0.24 19.51 -1.69
CA GLN A 45 -0.14 20.93 -1.98
C GLN A 45 -1.43 21.52 -2.59
N GLN A 46 -2.17 20.72 -3.37
CA GLN A 46 -3.49 21.10 -3.88
C GLN A 46 -4.58 21.08 -2.79
N GLY A 47 -4.23 20.81 -1.53
CA GLY A 47 -5.14 20.83 -0.40
C GLY A 47 -5.88 19.52 -0.14
N MET A 48 -5.51 18.43 -0.84
CA MET A 48 -6.07 17.12 -0.56
C MET A 48 -5.66 16.67 0.85
N LYS A 49 -6.60 16.14 1.59
CA LYS A 49 -6.34 15.72 2.97
C LYS A 49 -5.51 14.45 3.01
N PRO A 50 -4.47 14.34 3.88
CA PRO A 50 -3.62 13.16 3.93
C PRO A 50 -4.38 11.85 4.12
N TRP A 51 -5.41 11.83 4.94
CA TRP A 51 -6.23 10.64 5.21
C TRP A 51 -7.15 10.23 4.05
N SER A 52 -7.27 11.03 3.00
CA SER A 52 -7.98 10.66 1.76
C SER A 52 -7.06 10.06 0.70
N ILE A 53 -5.76 9.96 0.97
CA ILE A 53 -4.77 9.41 0.05
C ILE A 53 -4.32 8.03 0.54
N MET A 54 -4.44 7.02 -0.33
CA MET A 54 -3.92 5.68 -0.10
C MET A 54 -2.76 5.40 -1.05
N ALA A 55 -1.59 5.06 -0.50
CA ALA A 55 -0.39 4.72 -1.26
C ALA A 55 0.10 3.31 -0.87
N LEU A 56 0.02 2.39 -1.81
CA LEU A 56 0.32 0.99 -1.58
C LEU A 56 1.65 0.58 -2.23
N THR A 57 2.42 -0.23 -1.52
CA THR A 57 3.69 -0.79 -1.98
C THR A 57 3.73 -2.30 -1.72
N PHE A 58 4.71 -2.98 -2.33
CA PHE A 58 4.90 -4.41 -2.07
C PHE A 58 5.73 -4.69 -0.82
N THR A 59 6.62 -3.78 -0.41
CA THR A 59 7.53 -4.00 0.72
C THR A 59 7.46 -2.87 1.73
N ASN A 60 7.65 -3.20 3.01
CA ASN A 60 7.72 -2.21 4.09
C ASN A 60 8.89 -1.23 3.90
N LYS A 61 10.01 -1.71 3.34
CA LYS A 61 11.16 -0.86 3.00
C LYS A 61 10.76 0.23 2.00
N ALA A 62 10.09 -0.15 0.90
CA ALA A 62 9.64 0.81 -0.10
C ALA A 62 8.63 1.81 0.48
N ALA A 63 7.71 1.37 1.34
CA ALA A 63 6.77 2.25 2.02
C ALA A 63 7.49 3.27 2.92
N LYS A 64 8.50 2.84 3.68
CA LYS A 64 9.31 3.71 4.53
C LYS A 64 10.08 4.75 3.71
N GLU A 65 10.80 4.32 2.68
CA GLU A 65 11.55 5.22 1.79
C GLU A 65 10.64 6.25 1.10
N MET A 66 9.45 5.82 0.67
CA MET A 66 8.46 6.71 0.06
C MET A 66 7.98 7.76 1.05
N ARG A 67 7.65 7.39 2.29
CA ARG A 67 7.23 8.30 3.35
C ARG A 67 8.30 9.35 3.65
N GLU A 68 9.56 8.94 3.79
CA GLU A 68 10.68 9.84 4.03
C GLU A 68 10.88 10.84 2.88
N ARG A 69 10.68 10.40 1.62
CA ARG A 69 10.76 11.28 0.45
C ARG A 69 9.61 12.29 0.41
N ILE A 70 8.39 11.87 0.71
CA ILE A 70 7.23 12.76 0.77
C ILE A 70 7.42 13.81 1.86
N ASN A 71 7.84 13.41 3.07
CA ASN A 71 8.10 14.36 4.17
C ASN A 71 9.14 15.42 3.79
N ARG A 72 10.18 15.04 3.04
CA ARG A 72 11.16 15.99 2.53
C ARG A 72 10.60 16.99 1.51
N LEU A 73 9.61 16.56 0.71
CA LEU A 73 9.00 17.39 -0.34
C LEU A 73 7.97 18.38 0.21
N VAL A 74 7.15 17.94 1.17
CA VAL A 74 6.03 18.76 1.68
C VAL A 74 6.33 19.46 2.98
N GLY A 75 7.36 19.03 3.70
CA GLY A 75 7.70 19.52 5.05
C GLY A 75 6.71 19.00 6.10
N GLY A 76 7.14 19.02 7.37
CA GLY A 76 6.31 18.55 8.49
C GLY A 76 6.07 17.04 8.48
N ASP A 77 5.05 16.59 9.20
CA ASP A 77 4.72 15.18 9.41
C ASP A 77 3.44 14.75 8.68
N LEU A 78 3.14 15.41 7.55
CA LEU A 78 1.93 15.14 6.76
C LEU A 78 1.86 13.70 6.24
N ALA A 79 3.03 13.11 5.91
CA ALA A 79 3.08 11.74 5.43
C ALA A 79 2.73 10.68 6.50
N ALA A 80 2.76 11.02 7.79
CA ALA A 80 2.32 10.13 8.86
C ALA A 80 0.81 9.88 8.82
N HIS A 81 0.04 10.82 8.31
CA HIS A 81 -1.42 10.75 8.22
C HIS A 81 -1.94 10.12 6.92
N LEU A 82 -1.05 9.74 5.99
CA LEU A 82 -1.41 9.01 4.77
C LEU A 82 -1.72 7.54 5.10
N TYR A 83 -2.67 6.95 4.37
CA TYR A 83 -2.80 5.49 4.33
C TYR A 83 -1.67 4.91 3.47
N MET A 84 -0.48 4.75 4.06
CA MET A 84 0.71 4.32 3.35
C MET A 84 1.33 3.07 3.97
N GLY A 85 1.51 2.04 3.16
CA GLY A 85 2.08 0.77 3.58
C GLY A 85 2.03 -0.29 2.49
N THR A 86 2.27 -1.54 2.88
CA THR A 86 2.01 -2.68 2.00
C THR A 86 0.51 -2.96 1.89
N PHE A 87 0.10 -3.63 0.80
CA PHE A 87 -1.29 -4.10 0.65
C PHE A 87 -1.77 -4.81 1.92
N HIS A 88 -1.01 -5.81 2.40
CA HIS A 88 -1.38 -6.56 3.60
C HIS A 88 -1.52 -5.67 4.84
N SER A 89 -0.59 -4.75 5.08
CA SER A 89 -0.63 -3.91 6.28
C SER A 89 -1.80 -2.92 6.28
N ILE A 90 -2.12 -2.33 5.13
CA ILE A 90 -3.22 -1.36 5.04
C ILE A 90 -4.56 -2.09 5.08
N PHE A 91 -4.73 -3.14 4.28
CA PHE A 91 -6.01 -3.87 4.24
C PHE A 91 -6.30 -4.62 5.52
N SER A 92 -5.30 -5.16 6.24
CA SER A 92 -5.55 -5.74 7.56
C SER A 92 -6.00 -4.70 8.58
N ARG A 93 -5.52 -3.46 8.52
CA ARG A 93 -6.04 -2.36 9.36
C ARG A 93 -7.48 -2.02 9.05
N ILE A 94 -7.81 -1.89 7.75
CA ILE A 94 -9.18 -1.61 7.30
C ILE A 94 -10.11 -2.76 7.72
N LEU A 95 -9.72 -4.01 7.44
CA LEU A 95 -10.51 -5.19 7.81
C LEU A 95 -10.75 -5.28 9.32
N ARG A 96 -9.78 -4.91 10.16
CA ARG A 96 -9.99 -4.88 11.61
C ARG A 96 -10.97 -3.80 12.05
N ALA A 97 -10.92 -2.63 11.41
CA ALA A 97 -11.86 -1.54 11.70
C ALA A 97 -13.29 -1.87 11.27
N GLU A 98 -13.45 -2.61 10.17
CA GLU A 98 -14.73 -2.93 9.54
C GLU A 98 -15.18 -4.39 9.77
N ALA A 99 -14.51 -5.13 10.67
CA ALA A 99 -14.73 -6.56 10.87
C ALA A 99 -16.20 -6.91 11.20
N ASP A 100 -16.84 -6.10 12.01
CA ASP A 100 -18.24 -6.33 12.44
C ASP A 100 -19.22 -6.27 11.27
N HIS A 101 -18.93 -5.47 10.24
CA HIS A 101 -19.75 -5.36 9.03
C HIS A 101 -19.74 -6.63 8.16
N ILE A 102 -18.74 -7.48 8.34
CA ILE A 102 -18.60 -8.75 7.62
C ILE A 102 -18.74 -9.98 8.55
N GLY A 103 -19.23 -9.76 9.77
CA GLY A 103 -19.52 -10.83 10.74
C GLY A 103 -18.27 -11.43 11.41
N PHE A 104 -17.17 -10.71 11.44
CA PHE A 104 -15.95 -11.12 12.14
C PHE A 104 -15.69 -10.26 13.37
N ASN A 105 -14.97 -10.83 14.32
CA ASN A 105 -14.40 -10.12 15.45
C ASN A 105 -13.18 -9.33 14.99
N ASN A 106 -12.94 -8.15 15.52
CA ASN A 106 -11.78 -7.31 15.15
C ASN A 106 -10.41 -7.89 15.54
N ASN A 107 -10.37 -8.94 16.37
CA ASN A 107 -9.17 -9.66 16.79
C ASN A 107 -8.89 -10.94 15.98
N PHE A 108 -9.48 -11.10 14.78
CA PHE A 108 -9.23 -12.24 13.92
C PHE A 108 -7.75 -12.40 13.56
N THR A 109 -7.33 -13.66 13.35
CA THR A 109 -5.98 -13.99 12.90
C THR A 109 -5.93 -14.02 11.38
N ILE A 110 -4.87 -13.44 10.82
CA ILE A 110 -4.58 -13.52 9.38
C ILE A 110 -3.57 -14.64 9.19
N TYR A 111 -3.96 -15.68 8.47
CA TYR A 111 -3.09 -16.79 8.13
C TYR A 111 -2.32 -16.51 6.84
N ASP A 112 -1.03 -16.83 6.85
CA ASP A 112 -0.27 -16.99 5.63
C ASP A 112 -0.49 -18.39 5.00
N GLU A 113 0.18 -18.67 3.88
CA GLU A 113 0.07 -19.97 3.22
C GLU A 113 0.59 -21.11 4.11
N SER A 114 1.65 -20.88 4.88
CA SER A 114 2.24 -21.84 5.79
C SER A 114 1.28 -22.17 6.94
N ASP A 115 0.67 -21.14 7.53
CA ASP A 115 -0.31 -21.29 8.60
C ASP A 115 -1.54 -22.08 8.11
N SER A 116 -2.04 -21.75 6.92
CA SER A 116 -3.18 -22.44 6.31
C SER A 116 -2.88 -23.92 6.04
N ARG A 117 -1.69 -24.23 5.52
CA ARG A 117 -1.25 -25.62 5.29
C ARG A 117 -1.09 -26.37 6.60
N SER A 118 -0.57 -25.73 7.64
CA SER A 118 -0.38 -26.35 8.96
C SER A 118 -1.72 -26.68 9.60
N LEU A 119 -2.70 -25.77 9.50
CA LEU A 119 -4.05 -26.00 9.99
C LEU A 119 -4.72 -27.15 9.25
N LEU A 120 -4.65 -27.18 7.92
CA LEU A 120 -5.24 -28.25 7.10
C LEU A 120 -4.63 -29.62 7.48
N LYS A 121 -3.32 -29.72 7.65
CA LYS A 121 -2.66 -30.95 8.10
C LYS A 121 -3.14 -31.40 9.48
N ALA A 122 -3.31 -30.45 10.40
CA ALA A 122 -3.84 -30.74 11.73
C ALA A 122 -5.27 -31.32 11.66
N ILE A 123 -6.14 -30.71 10.84
CA ILE A 123 -7.52 -31.18 10.65
C ILE A 123 -7.56 -32.57 9.98
N ILE A 124 -6.74 -32.80 8.95
CA ILE A 124 -6.65 -34.11 8.27
C ILE A 124 -6.26 -35.18 9.27
N LYS A 125 -5.24 -34.91 10.09
CA LYS A 125 -4.78 -35.84 11.13
C LYS A 125 -5.85 -36.09 12.20
N GLU A 126 -6.51 -35.05 12.69
CA GLU A 126 -7.58 -35.14 13.68
C GLU A 126 -8.78 -35.98 13.18
N LYS A 127 -9.11 -35.81 11.91
CA LYS A 127 -10.20 -36.54 11.24
C LYS A 127 -9.82 -37.98 10.84
N GLY A 128 -8.55 -38.37 11.02
CA GLY A 128 -8.07 -39.70 10.62
C GLY A 128 -8.01 -39.92 9.10
N PHE A 129 -7.94 -38.87 8.31
CA PHE A 129 -7.80 -38.98 6.86
C PHE A 129 -6.34 -39.28 6.45
N ASP A 130 -6.19 -39.92 5.30
CA ASP A 130 -4.84 -40.22 4.75
C ASP A 130 -4.20 -39.00 4.13
N ASP A 131 -3.04 -38.58 4.64
CA ASP A 131 -2.24 -37.46 4.15
C ASP A 131 -1.85 -37.58 2.67
N LYS A 132 -1.88 -38.80 2.09
CA LYS A 132 -1.55 -39.04 0.68
C LYS A 132 -2.69 -38.72 -0.25
N THR A 133 -3.91 -38.78 0.25
CA THR A 133 -5.15 -38.52 -0.53
C THR A 133 -5.42 -37.01 -0.64
N TYR A 134 -5.04 -36.25 0.38
CA TYR A 134 -5.29 -34.80 0.47
C TYR A 134 -3.95 -34.05 0.43
N LYS A 135 -3.41 -33.85 -0.77
CA LYS A 135 -2.15 -33.09 -1.01
C LYS A 135 -2.40 -31.63 -1.33
#